data_a280999fd57805e5a1b2d867bdd199d6
#
_entry.id   a280999fd57805e5a1b2d867bdd199d6
#
_cell.length_a   1.000
_cell.length_b   1.000
_cell.length_c   1.000
_cell.angle_alpha   90.00
_cell.angle_beta   90.00
_cell.angle_gamma   90.00
#
_symmetry.space_group_name_H-M   'P 1'
#
loop_
_entity.id
_entity.type
_entity.pdbx_description
1 polymer ?
#
loop_
_entity_poly.entity_id
_entity_poly.type
_entity_poly.pdbx_seq_one_letter_code
_entity_poly.pdbx_strand_id
1 'polypeptide(L)'
;YIQPISEQELEQYLAIPDLTADKKHAIGMLSDKIIQYVKSAHGNSDVRVYRRKPIVTVKNNYDNLLIADDNISRSSTYTHYIDEKHILRTHTSAEIPVILRELSKQEGWDDVVILLPGLAYRRDVTDKKHVGQVHMLEVWRVVKRSKVFEIKKADLLEVVKGVAKTAAPGWDLRIVSSPHPYTDQGIEVNACKSGQDIEILECGL
;
A
#
# COMPACT_ATOMS: atom_id res chain seq x y z
N TYR A 1 15.74 18.78 9.88
CA TYR A 1 14.94 20.01 9.72
C TYR A 1 13.74 19.74 8.83
N ILE A 2 12.52 19.97 9.37
CA ILE A 2 11.26 19.83 8.61
C ILE A 2 11.03 21.11 7.82
N GLN A 3 10.80 20.99 6.51
CA GLN A 3 10.45 22.10 5.63
C GLN A 3 9.03 21.86 5.09
N PRO A 4 8.02 22.57 5.63
CA PRO A 4 6.65 22.47 5.15
C PRO A 4 6.51 22.95 3.69
N ILE A 5 5.55 22.36 2.97
CA ILE A 5 5.09 22.88 1.68
C ILE A 5 4.20 24.10 1.89
N SER A 6 4.11 24.97 0.88
CA SER A 6 3.16 26.10 0.89
C SER A 6 1.71 25.64 0.73
N GLU A 7 0.75 26.48 1.12
CA GLU A 7 -0.67 26.23 0.90
C GLU A 7 -0.99 26.03 -0.60
N GLN A 8 -0.37 26.80 -1.46
CA GLN A 8 -0.54 26.68 -2.91
C GLN A 8 -0.03 25.33 -3.44
N GLU A 9 1.13 24.85 -2.96
CA GLU A 9 1.62 23.53 -3.32
C GLU A 9 0.70 22.42 -2.81
N LEU A 10 0.18 22.55 -1.58
CA LEU A 10 -0.77 21.58 -1.02
C LEU A 10 -2.04 21.50 -1.88
N GLU A 11 -2.62 22.64 -2.25
CA GLU A 11 -3.78 22.68 -3.14
C GLU A 11 -3.50 22.01 -4.49
N GLN A 12 -2.33 22.26 -5.09
CA GLN A 12 -1.92 21.63 -6.34
C GLN A 12 -1.82 20.10 -6.19
N TYR A 13 -1.21 19.58 -5.12
CA TYR A 13 -1.13 18.14 -4.87
C TYR A 13 -2.52 17.54 -4.64
N LEU A 14 -3.40 18.19 -3.88
CA LEU A 14 -4.74 17.69 -3.61
C LEU A 14 -5.67 17.75 -4.83
N ALA A 15 -5.36 18.57 -5.82
CA ALA A 15 -6.07 18.64 -7.10
C ALA A 15 -5.71 17.49 -8.06
N ILE A 16 -4.62 16.74 -7.81
CA ILE A 16 -4.22 15.60 -8.64
C ILE A 16 -5.27 14.48 -8.47
N PRO A 17 -5.88 13.98 -9.56
CA PRO A 17 -6.91 12.97 -9.47
C PRO A 17 -6.34 11.61 -9.04
N ASP A 18 -7.03 10.93 -8.13
CA ASP A 18 -6.77 9.52 -7.82
C ASP A 18 -7.30 8.62 -8.94
N LEU A 19 -6.42 8.24 -9.85
CA LEU A 19 -6.75 7.42 -11.01
C LEU A 19 -7.13 5.98 -10.64
N THR A 20 -6.89 5.52 -9.40
CA THR A 20 -7.37 4.21 -8.95
C THR A 20 -8.90 4.16 -8.89
N ALA A 21 -9.58 5.32 -8.87
CA ALA A 21 -11.03 5.44 -8.88
C ALA A 21 -11.62 5.59 -10.29
N ASP A 22 -10.82 5.95 -11.29
CA ASP A 22 -11.27 6.16 -12.66
C ASP A 22 -11.31 4.84 -13.44
N LYS A 23 -12.49 4.24 -13.54
CA LYS A 23 -12.71 2.97 -14.26
C LYS A 23 -12.44 3.04 -15.77
N LYS A 24 -12.24 4.22 -16.34
CA LYS A 24 -11.89 4.41 -17.76
C LYS A 24 -10.37 4.50 -17.97
N HIS A 25 -9.62 4.79 -16.91
CA HIS A 25 -8.17 4.86 -16.94
C HIS A 25 -7.53 3.49 -16.69
N ALA A 26 -6.38 3.19 -17.31
CA ALA A 26 -5.69 1.91 -17.16
C ALA A 26 -5.37 1.56 -15.68
N ILE A 27 -4.95 2.55 -14.88
CA ILE A 27 -4.68 2.38 -13.44
C ILE A 27 -5.96 1.96 -12.70
N GLY A 28 -7.08 2.61 -12.95
CA GLY A 28 -8.35 2.28 -12.32
C GLY A 28 -8.89 0.91 -12.76
N MET A 29 -8.75 0.58 -14.06
CA MET A 29 -9.09 -0.75 -14.56
C MET A 29 -8.25 -1.85 -13.91
N LEU A 30 -6.94 -1.62 -13.73
CA LEU A 30 -6.05 -2.55 -13.07
C LEU A 30 -6.40 -2.69 -11.58
N SER A 31 -6.59 -1.56 -10.88
CA SER A 31 -7.03 -1.54 -9.49
C SER A 31 -8.33 -2.34 -9.30
N ASP A 32 -9.31 -2.14 -10.17
CA ASP A 32 -10.60 -2.86 -10.10
C ASP A 32 -10.42 -4.38 -10.33
N LYS A 33 -9.59 -4.78 -11.30
CA LYS A 33 -9.28 -6.20 -11.55
C LYS A 33 -8.63 -6.87 -10.33
N ILE A 34 -7.67 -6.20 -9.67
CA ILE A 34 -7.02 -6.74 -8.47
C ILE A 34 -8.03 -6.82 -7.33
N ILE A 35 -8.86 -5.80 -7.12
CA ILE A 35 -9.92 -5.81 -6.10
C ILE A 35 -10.89 -6.98 -6.34
N GLN A 36 -11.33 -7.23 -7.57
CA GLN A 36 -12.21 -8.34 -7.92
C GLN A 36 -11.53 -9.69 -7.69
N TYR A 37 -10.26 -9.83 -8.07
CA TYR A 37 -9.49 -11.04 -7.77
C TYR A 37 -9.45 -11.32 -6.26
N VAL A 38 -9.08 -10.32 -5.45
CA VAL A 38 -9.00 -10.48 -3.98
C VAL A 38 -10.36 -10.82 -3.39
N LYS A 39 -11.44 -10.20 -3.82
CA LYS A 39 -12.81 -10.54 -3.40
C LYS A 39 -13.17 -11.98 -3.74
N SER A 40 -12.78 -12.46 -4.91
CA SER A 40 -13.04 -13.84 -5.33
C SER A 40 -12.19 -14.85 -4.54
N ALA A 41 -10.91 -14.54 -4.31
CA ALA A 41 -9.99 -15.41 -3.58
C ALA A 41 -10.33 -15.51 -2.08
N HIS A 42 -10.96 -14.47 -1.53
CA HIS A 42 -11.34 -14.37 -0.10
C HIS A 42 -12.86 -14.29 0.10
N GLY A 43 -13.63 -15.05 -0.67
CA GLY A 43 -15.10 -15.00 -0.64
C GLY A 43 -15.75 -15.31 0.71
N ASN A 44 -15.02 -15.96 1.63
CA ASN A 44 -15.46 -16.22 3.00
C ASN A 44 -15.01 -15.17 4.02
N SER A 45 -14.18 -14.21 3.62
CA SER A 45 -13.70 -13.13 4.46
C SER A 45 -14.55 -11.86 4.24
N ASP A 46 -14.58 -10.97 5.23
CA ASP A 46 -15.19 -9.64 5.09
C ASP A 46 -14.22 -8.73 4.32
N VAL A 47 -14.47 -8.51 3.03
CA VAL A 47 -13.58 -7.72 2.16
C VAL A 47 -14.03 -6.28 2.11
N ARG A 48 -13.22 -5.38 2.67
CA ARG A 48 -13.49 -3.95 2.81
C ARG A 48 -12.56 -3.12 1.93
N VAL A 49 -13.13 -2.21 1.15
CA VAL A 49 -12.37 -1.23 0.34
C VAL A 49 -12.45 0.13 1.00
N TYR A 50 -11.31 0.70 1.37
CA TYR A 50 -11.22 2.01 1.98
C TYR A 50 -10.59 3.01 1.02
N ARG A 51 -11.22 4.18 0.86
CA ARG A 51 -10.66 5.34 0.17
C ARG A 51 -10.60 6.49 1.14
N ARG A 52 -9.41 6.89 1.50
CA ARG A 52 -9.14 7.91 2.54
C ARG A 52 -8.47 9.13 1.93
N LYS A 53 -8.64 10.29 2.57
CA LYS A 53 -7.92 11.52 2.21
C LYS A 53 -6.41 11.31 2.39
N PRO A 54 -5.57 11.94 1.55
CA PRO A 54 -4.12 11.67 1.57
C PRO A 54 -3.35 12.41 2.69
N ILE A 55 -4.00 13.28 3.46
CA ILE A 55 -3.36 13.95 4.60
C ILE A 55 -3.40 13.01 5.80
N VAL A 56 -2.23 12.66 6.30
CA VAL A 56 -2.05 11.74 7.43
C VAL A 56 -1.10 12.35 8.47
N THR A 57 -1.09 11.78 9.67
CA THR A 57 -0.08 12.18 10.67
C THR A 57 1.26 11.51 10.37
N VAL A 58 2.36 12.22 10.69
CA VAL A 58 3.74 11.67 10.68
C VAL A 58 3.76 10.34 11.44
N LYS A 59 3.12 10.30 12.61
CA LYS A 59 3.01 9.09 13.45
C LYS A 59 2.39 7.91 12.71
N ASN A 60 1.31 8.10 11.96
CA ASN A 60 0.66 6.99 11.24
C ASN A 60 1.46 6.55 10.02
N ASN A 61 2.16 7.49 9.36
CA ASN A 61 2.94 7.18 8.17
C ASN A 61 4.26 6.47 8.50
N TYR A 62 4.81 6.71 9.69
CA TYR A 62 6.14 6.24 10.06
C TYR A 62 6.18 5.46 11.38
N ASP A 63 5.88 6.11 12.52
CA ASP A 63 6.11 5.52 13.84
C ASP A 63 5.30 4.25 14.06
N ASN A 64 4.02 4.28 13.71
CA ASN A 64 3.12 3.13 13.84
C ASN A 64 3.41 2.00 12.84
N LEU A 65 4.29 2.24 11.88
CA LEU A 65 4.79 1.26 10.91
C LEU A 65 6.26 0.92 11.18
N LEU A 66 6.75 1.23 12.39
CA LEU A 66 8.10 0.91 12.87
C LEU A 66 9.22 1.41 11.95
N ILE A 67 8.97 2.44 11.15
CA ILE A 67 10.00 3.10 10.34
C ILE A 67 10.84 3.98 11.26
N ALA A 68 12.13 3.70 11.33
CA ALA A 68 13.08 4.34 12.25
C ALA A 68 13.13 5.87 12.09
N ASP A 69 13.43 6.59 13.17
CA ASP A 69 13.45 8.06 13.17
C ASP A 69 14.54 8.65 12.27
N ASP A 70 15.63 7.94 12.08
CA ASP A 70 16.75 8.28 11.21
C ASP A 70 16.57 7.81 9.76
N ASN A 71 15.44 7.19 9.43
CA ASN A 71 15.19 6.73 8.07
C ASN A 71 15.11 7.92 7.11
N ILE A 72 15.85 7.85 6.01
CA ILE A 72 15.96 8.92 5.01
C ILE A 72 14.60 9.32 4.41
N SER A 73 13.63 8.40 4.33
CA SER A 73 12.29 8.67 3.83
C SER A 73 11.52 9.72 4.66
N ARG A 74 11.92 9.92 5.93
CA ARG A 74 11.36 10.98 6.79
C ARG A 74 11.88 12.38 6.48
N SER A 75 12.95 12.49 5.69
CA SER A 75 13.50 13.79 5.30
C SER A 75 12.51 14.58 4.43
N SER A 76 12.51 15.90 4.57
CA SER A 76 11.77 16.80 3.67
C SER A 76 12.24 16.74 2.22
N THR A 77 13.35 16.06 1.93
CA THR A 77 13.78 15.75 0.56
C THR A 77 12.98 14.61 -0.07
N TYR A 78 12.29 13.79 0.72
CA TYR A 78 11.47 12.67 0.24
C TYR A 78 9.98 12.81 0.60
N THR A 79 9.65 13.58 1.64
CA THR A 79 8.30 13.72 2.19
C THR A 79 7.79 15.15 2.09
N HIS A 80 6.54 15.30 1.68
CA HIS A 80 5.83 16.57 1.67
C HIS A 80 5.21 16.83 3.04
N TYR A 81 5.89 17.57 3.90
CA TYR A 81 5.37 18.02 5.18
C TYR A 81 4.38 19.17 4.98
N ILE A 82 3.23 19.12 5.65
CA ILE A 82 2.25 20.20 5.73
C ILE A 82 2.56 21.04 6.97
N ASP A 83 2.84 20.36 8.07
CA ASP A 83 3.32 20.92 9.34
C ASP A 83 4.17 19.87 10.09
N GLU A 84 4.51 20.12 11.35
CA GLU A 84 5.30 19.18 12.18
C GLU A 84 4.59 17.84 12.45
N LYS A 85 3.27 17.80 12.31
CA LYS A 85 2.43 16.62 12.64
C LYS A 85 1.81 15.96 11.43
N HIS A 86 1.65 16.67 10.31
CA HIS A 86 0.92 16.21 9.14
C HIS A 86 1.77 16.24 7.88
N ILE A 87 1.54 15.23 7.04
CA ILE A 87 2.19 15.07 5.74
C ILE A 87 1.17 14.62 4.69
N LEU A 88 1.51 14.78 3.42
CA LEU A 88 0.91 13.95 2.38
C LEU A 88 1.48 12.55 2.49
N ARG A 89 0.62 11.52 2.57
CA ARG A 89 1.05 10.12 2.77
C ARG A 89 2.04 9.68 1.68
N THR A 90 3.11 9.01 2.08
CA THR A 90 4.14 8.47 1.17
C THR A 90 3.82 7.06 0.68
N HIS A 91 2.83 6.41 1.29
CA HIS A 91 2.26 5.11 0.94
C HIS A 91 0.86 4.97 1.54
N THR A 92 0.06 4.09 0.98
CA THR A 92 -1.32 3.86 1.46
C THR A 92 -1.37 3.11 2.79
N SER A 93 -0.33 2.37 3.17
CA SER A 93 -0.20 1.70 4.48
C SER A 93 -0.30 2.66 5.67
N ALA A 94 -0.07 3.97 5.47
CA ALA A 94 -0.24 5.00 6.52
C ALA A 94 -1.65 5.01 7.16
N GLU A 95 -2.65 4.50 6.46
CA GLU A 95 -4.02 4.39 6.95
C GLU A 95 -4.29 3.12 7.77
N ILE A 96 -3.45 2.09 7.63
CA ILE A 96 -3.63 0.79 8.31
C ILE A 96 -3.68 0.95 9.83
N PRO A 97 -2.80 1.71 10.51
CA PRO A 97 -2.87 1.87 11.97
C PRO A 97 -4.20 2.46 12.45
N VAL A 98 -4.82 3.33 11.65
CA VAL A 98 -6.14 3.90 11.96
C VAL A 98 -7.23 2.86 11.80
N ILE A 99 -7.22 2.15 10.66
CA ILE A 99 -8.22 1.11 10.34
C ILE A 99 -8.16 -0.04 11.35
N LEU A 100 -6.96 -0.47 11.77
CA LEU A 100 -6.80 -1.51 12.78
C LEU A 100 -7.37 -1.07 14.15
N ARG A 101 -7.17 0.20 14.54
CA ARG A 101 -7.79 0.76 15.76
C ARG A 101 -9.31 0.88 15.65
N GLU A 102 -9.84 1.20 14.47
CA GLU A 102 -11.29 1.19 14.22
C GLU A 102 -11.84 -0.24 14.28
N LEU A 103 -11.15 -1.19 13.66
CA LEU A 103 -11.52 -2.60 13.62
C LEU A 103 -11.49 -3.24 15.02
N SER A 104 -10.49 -2.92 15.85
CA SER A 104 -10.36 -3.45 17.21
C SER A 104 -11.52 -3.09 18.14
N LYS A 105 -12.27 -2.03 17.80
CA LYS A 105 -13.47 -1.59 18.56
C LYS A 105 -14.76 -2.20 18.04
N GLN A 106 -14.70 -2.93 16.92
CA GLN A 106 -15.87 -3.56 16.32
C GLN A 106 -15.99 -5.00 16.82
N GLU A 107 -17.23 -5.46 16.96
CA GLU A 107 -17.56 -6.85 17.25
C GLU A 107 -17.97 -7.59 15.96
N GLY A 108 -18.00 -8.92 16.01
CA GLY A 108 -18.57 -9.74 14.95
C GLY A 108 -17.70 -9.94 13.71
N TRP A 109 -16.40 -9.61 13.76
CA TRP A 109 -15.47 -9.93 12.68
C TRP A 109 -14.44 -10.98 13.15
N ASP A 110 -14.04 -11.87 12.28
CA ASP A 110 -13.00 -12.88 12.54
C ASP A 110 -11.91 -12.89 11.46
N ASP A 111 -12.25 -12.60 10.22
CA ASP A 111 -11.35 -12.55 9.07
C ASP A 111 -11.75 -11.38 8.15
N VAL A 112 -10.90 -10.37 8.08
CA VAL A 112 -11.15 -9.15 7.29
C VAL A 112 -10.01 -8.95 6.31
N VAL A 113 -10.36 -8.68 5.05
CA VAL A 113 -9.40 -8.23 4.04
C VAL A 113 -9.62 -6.76 3.77
N ILE A 114 -8.60 -5.97 4.02
CA ILE A 114 -8.57 -4.51 3.85
C ILE A 114 -7.89 -4.20 2.52
N LEU A 115 -8.55 -3.44 1.67
CA LEU A 115 -8.04 -2.94 0.41
C LEU A 115 -7.97 -1.41 0.46
N LEU A 116 -6.80 -0.83 0.17
CA LEU A 116 -6.55 0.61 0.20
C LEU A 116 -5.97 1.08 -1.14
N PRO A 117 -6.80 1.23 -2.18
CA PRO A 117 -6.37 1.92 -3.39
C PRO A 117 -6.26 3.43 -3.13
N GLY A 118 -5.24 4.07 -3.70
CA GLY A 118 -5.11 5.50 -3.57
C GLY A 118 -3.80 6.07 -4.09
N LEU A 119 -3.73 7.40 -4.12
CA LEU A 119 -2.56 8.15 -4.51
C LEU A 119 -1.68 8.42 -3.30
N ALA A 120 -0.38 8.20 -3.45
CA ALA A 120 0.67 8.54 -2.51
C ALA A 120 1.60 9.62 -3.12
N TYR A 121 2.30 10.39 -2.28
CA TYR A 121 3.07 11.55 -2.68
C TYR A 121 4.49 11.44 -2.16
N ARG A 122 5.46 11.45 -3.08
CA ARG A 122 6.88 11.38 -2.77
C ARG A 122 7.62 12.49 -3.52
N ARG A 123 8.75 12.92 -2.99
CA ARG A 123 9.68 13.83 -3.69
C ARG A 123 10.75 13.06 -4.46
N ASP A 124 10.38 11.90 -5.01
CA ASP A 124 11.29 11.10 -5.81
C ASP A 124 11.65 11.82 -7.13
N VAL A 125 12.84 11.56 -7.61
CA VAL A 125 13.27 12.01 -8.94
C VAL A 125 12.43 11.27 -9.98
N THR A 126 11.77 12.02 -10.86
CA THR A 126 10.98 11.41 -11.94
C THR A 126 11.91 10.85 -13.01
N ASP A 127 11.84 9.54 -13.23
CA ASP A 127 12.57 8.82 -14.27
C ASP A 127 11.66 7.79 -14.96
N LYS A 128 12.23 6.80 -15.66
CA LYS A 128 11.46 5.76 -16.36
C LYS A 128 10.69 4.82 -15.41
N LYS A 129 11.06 4.74 -14.12
CA LYS A 129 10.51 3.83 -13.12
C LYS A 129 9.89 4.54 -11.94
N HIS A 130 10.22 5.82 -11.72
CA HIS A 130 9.82 6.57 -10.55
C HIS A 130 9.01 7.81 -10.92
N VAL A 131 7.95 8.04 -10.16
CA VAL A 131 7.11 9.23 -10.23
C VAL A 131 6.82 9.74 -8.83
N GLY A 132 6.74 11.05 -8.67
CA GLY A 132 6.46 11.64 -7.36
C GLY A 132 5.05 11.36 -6.82
N GLN A 133 4.08 11.11 -7.70
CA GLN A 133 2.70 10.77 -7.35
C GLN A 133 2.40 9.35 -7.79
N VAL A 134 2.49 8.42 -6.86
CA VAL A 134 2.39 6.97 -7.09
C VAL A 134 0.99 6.47 -6.76
N HIS A 135 0.34 5.81 -7.71
CA HIS A 135 -0.91 5.10 -7.45
C HIS A 135 -0.59 3.73 -6.84
N MET A 136 -1.09 3.48 -5.65
CA MET A 136 -0.86 2.26 -4.89
C MET A 136 -2.16 1.53 -4.60
N LEU A 137 -2.06 0.22 -4.42
CA LEU A 137 -3.13 -0.61 -3.86
C LEU A 137 -2.53 -1.48 -2.76
N GLU A 138 -2.88 -1.18 -1.53
CA GLU A 138 -2.51 -1.97 -0.37
C GLU A 138 -3.52 -3.08 -0.13
N VAL A 139 -3.05 -4.27 0.25
CA VAL A 139 -3.90 -5.42 0.61
C VAL A 139 -3.43 -5.97 1.95
N TRP A 140 -4.30 -5.97 2.95
CA TRP A 140 -4.03 -6.54 4.26
C TRP A 140 -5.09 -7.55 4.63
N ARG A 141 -4.70 -8.73 5.09
CA ARG A 141 -5.60 -9.70 5.71
C ARG A 141 -5.36 -9.72 7.21
N VAL A 142 -6.41 -9.50 7.97
CA VAL A 142 -6.39 -9.47 9.44
C VAL A 142 -7.33 -10.55 9.95
N VAL A 143 -6.79 -11.47 10.75
CA VAL A 143 -7.54 -12.59 11.32
C VAL A 143 -7.45 -12.54 12.83
N LYS A 144 -8.56 -12.74 13.53
CA LYS A 144 -8.53 -12.91 14.99
C LYS A 144 -7.74 -14.15 15.34
N ARG A 145 -6.75 -13.99 16.21
CA ARG A 145 -5.95 -15.10 16.71
C ARG A 145 -6.82 -16.11 17.41
N SER A 146 -6.93 -17.32 16.86
CA SER A 146 -7.64 -18.44 17.45
C SER A 146 -6.74 -19.67 17.46
N LYS A 147 -7.11 -20.67 18.26
CA LYS A 147 -6.39 -21.96 18.28
C LYS A 147 -6.52 -22.77 16.98
N VAL A 148 -7.43 -22.36 16.09
CA VAL A 148 -7.82 -23.13 14.89
C VAL A 148 -7.25 -22.55 13.60
N PHE A 149 -6.98 -21.23 13.55
CA PHE A 149 -6.52 -20.59 12.33
C PHE A 149 -5.34 -19.64 12.59
N GLU A 150 -4.28 -19.82 11.81
CA GLU A 150 -3.10 -18.97 11.77
C GLU A 150 -2.72 -18.74 10.31
N ILE A 151 -2.53 -17.48 9.92
CA ILE A 151 -2.04 -17.14 8.57
C ILE A 151 -0.59 -17.60 8.44
N LYS A 152 -0.31 -18.38 7.40
CA LYS A 152 1.02 -18.91 7.11
C LYS A 152 1.60 -18.27 5.85
N LYS A 153 2.90 -18.39 5.68
CA LYS A 153 3.59 -17.95 4.45
C LYS A 153 2.99 -18.52 3.17
N ALA A 154 2.47 -19.75 3.21
CA ALA A 154 1.80 -20.36 2.06
C ALA A 154 0.55 -19.59 1.64
N ASP A 155 -0.26 -19.15 2.62
CA ASP A 155 -1.48 -18.35 2.37
C ASP A 155 -1.12 -16.98 1.76
N LEU A 156 -0.07 -16.34 2.29
CA LEU A 156 0.45 -15.09 1.73
C LEU A 156 0.91 -15.29 0.28
N LEU A 157 1.71 -16.31 0.00
CA LEU A 157 2.23 -16.58 -1.34
C LEU A 157 1.15 -16.89 -2.36
N GLU A 158 0.06 -17.53 -1.97
CA GLU A 158 -1.09 -17.79 -2.84
C GLU A 158 -1.73 -16.48 -3.31
N VAL A 159 -2.07 -15.59 -2.36
CA VAL A 159 -2.67 -14.27 -2.66
C VAL A 159 -1.73 -13.44 -3.52
N VAL A 160 -0.47 -13.36 -3.12
CA VAL A 160 0.57 -12.57 -3.79
C VAL A 160 0.76 -13.00 -5.24
N LYS A 161 0.88 -14.31 -5.50
CA LYS A 161 1.01 -14.83 -6.86
C LYS A 161 -0.22 -14.51 -7.71
N GLY A 162 -1.41 -14.58 -7.14
CA GLY A 162 -2.63 -14.25 -7.86
C GLY A 162 -2.76 -12.76 -8.16
N VAL A 163 -2.44 -11.88 -7.20
CA VAL A 163 -2.37 -10.42 -7.42
C VAL A 163 -1.34 -10.11 -8.51
N ALA A 164 -0.12 -10.66 -8.41
CA ALA A 164 0.95 -10.42 -9.37
C ALA A 164 0.57 -10.89 -10.79
N LYS A 165 -0.04 -12.09 -10.94
CA LYS A 165 -0.54 -12.58 -12.23
C LYS A 165 -1.67 -11.72 -12.79
N THR A 166 -2.50 -11.15 -11.93
CA THR A 166 -3.56 -10.21 -12.33
C THR A 166 -2.97 -8.89 -12.81
N ALA A 167 -1.93 -8.40 -12.13
CA ALA A 167 -1.23 -7.16 -12.47
C ALA A 167 -0.38 -7.28 -13.75
N ALA A 168 0.32 -8.39 -13.93
CA ALA A 168 1.23 -8.64 -15.04
C ALA A 168 0.91 -9.97 -15.76
N PRO A 169 -0.22 -10.07 -16.50
CA PRO A 169 -0.62 -11.29 -17.17
C PRO A 169 0.39 -11.70 -18.25
N GLY A 170 0.83 -12.96 -18.22
CA GLY A 170 1.78 -13.51 -19.19
C GLY A 170 3.24 -13.08 -18.97
N TRP A 171 3.57 -12.53 -17.79
CA TRP A 171 4.93 -12.33 -17.31
C TRP A 171 5.33 -13.42 -16.33
N ASP A 172 6.61 -13.78 -16.32
CA ASP A 172 7.17 -14.64 -15.30
C ASP A 172 7.32 -13.85 -13.98
N LEU A 173 7.21 -14.55 -12.86
CA LEU A 173 7.33 -13.93 -11.54
C LEU A 173 8.61 -14.40 -10.85
N ARG A 174 9.44 -13.47 -10.43
CA ARG A 174 10.61 -13.70 -9.58
C ARG A 174 10.33 -13.16 -8.19
N ILE A 175 10.39 -14.02 -7.19
CA ILE A 175 10.17 -13.70 -5.79
C ILE A 175 11.52 -13.68 -5.09
N VAL A 176 11.85 -12.59 -4.43
CA VAL A 176 13.09 -12.39 -3.67
C VAL A 176 12.79 -12.00 -2.23
N SER A 177 13.73 -12.27 -1.33
CA SER A 177 13.60 -11.81 0.07
C SER A 177 13.83 -10.31 0.13
N SER A 178 12.93 -9.59 0.79
CA SER A 178 13.01 -8.14 1.00
C SER A 178 12.49 -7.81 2.41
N PRO A 179 13.36 -7.51 3.37
CA PRO A 179 12.92 -7.21 4.73
C PRO A 179 12.26 -5.83 4.80
N HIS A 180 11.13 -5.75 5.50
CA HIS A 180 10.41 -4.50 5.76
C HIS A 180 10.31 -4.24 7.26
N PRO A 181 10.27 -2.96 7.73
CA PRO A 181 10.29 -2.64 9.15
C PRO A 181 9.16 -3.24 9.97
N TYR A 182 7.98 -3.45 9.37
CA TYR A 182 6.75 -3.87 10.05
C TYR A 182 6.24 -5.25 9.61
N THR A 183 7.07 -6.05 8.92
CA THR A 183 6.68 -7.39 8.46
C THR A 183 7.72 -8.43 8.82
N ASP A 184 7.26 -9.65 9.05
CA ASP A 184 8.10 -10.84 9.06
C ASP A 184 8.12 -11.49 7.66
N GLN A 185 9.22 -12.19 7.35
CA GLN A 185 9.38 -12.94 6.10
C GLN A 185 9.08 -12.10 4.84
N GLY A 186 9.49 -10.83 4.86
CA GLY A 186 9.26 -9.89 3.78
C GLY A 186 9.81 -10.38 2.45
N ILE A 187 9.04 -10.18 1.39
CA ILE A 187 9.37 -10.54 0.01
C ILE A 187 8.98 -9.42 -0.96
N GLU A 188 9.71 -9.37 -2.04
CA GLU A 188 9.45 -8.54 -3.22
C GLU A 188 9.13 -9.43 -4.41
N VAL A 189 8.20 -9.02 -5.25
CA VAL A 189 7.83 -9.74 -6.47
C VAL A 189 8.12 -8.87 -7.68
N ASN A 190 8.95 -9.41 -8.55
CA ASN A 190 9.29 -8.82 -9.83
C ASN A 190 8.58 -9.54 -10.97
N ALA A 191 8.02 -8.79 -11.90
CA ALA A 191 7.53 -9.30 -13.18
C ALA A 191 8.67 -9.26 -14.20
N CYS A 192 8.96 -10.41 -14.83
CA CYS A 192 10.08 -10.58 -15.73
C CYS A 192 9.57 -10.98 -17.12
N LYS A 193 9.98 -10.26 -18.17
CA LYS A 193 9.66 -10.60 -19.57
C LYS A 193 10.66 -9.95 -20.52
N SER A 194 11.19 -10.75 -21.46
CA SER A 194 12.06 -10.27 -22.55
C SER A 194 13.23 -9.38 -22.08
N GLY A 195 13.88 -9.76 -20.96
CA GLY A 195 14.99 -9.00 -20.37
C GLY A 195 14.56 -7.79 -19.53
N GLN A 196 13.28 -7.50 -19.42
CA GLN A 196 12.75 -6.54 -18.46
C GLN A 196 12.52 -7.22 -17.11
N ASP A 197 12.80 -6.49 -16.03
CA ASP A 197 12.62 -6.90 -14.64
C ASP A 197 12.05 -5.71 -13.88
N ILE A 198 10.78 -5.80 -13.48
CA ILE A 198 10.03 -4.69 -12.88
C ILE A 198 9.46 -5.16 -11.55
N GLU A 199 9.83 -4.51 -10.48
CA GLU A 199 9.19 -4.66 -9.18
C GLU A 199 7.73 -4.23 -9.27
N ILE A 200 6.82 -5.11 -8.85
CA ILE A 200 5.37 -4.87 -8.93
C ILE A 200 4.67 -4.90 -7.59
N LEU A 201 5.24 -5.56 -6.58
CA LEU A 201 4.72 -5.55 -5.22
C LEU A 201 5.75 -6.03 -4.19
N GLU A 202 5.55 -5.55 -2.96
CA GLU A 202 6.22 -6.00 -1.75
C GLU A 202 5.17 -6.49 -0.74
N CYS A 203 5.52 -7.48 0.08
CA CYS A 203 4.63 -7.99 1.12
C CYS A 203 5.38 -8.76 2.22
N GLY A 204 4.69 -9.11 3.29
CA GLY A 204 5.16 -9.92 4.40
C GLY A 204 4.01 -10.30 5.35
N LEU A 205 4.35 -11.05 6.41
CA LEU A 205 3.43 -11.43 7.50
C LEU A 205 3.46 -10.42 8.62
#